data_25e2672a277824267ca1726cec66ce33
#
_entry.id   25e2672a277824267ca1726cec66ce33
#
_cell.length_a   1.000
_cell.length_b   1.000
_cell.length_c   1.000
_cell.angle_alpha   90.00
_cell.angle_beta   90.00
_cell.angle_gamma   90.00
#
_symmetry.space_group_name_H-M   'P 1'
#
loop_
_entity.id
_entity.type
_entity.pdbx_description
1 polymer ?
#
loop_
_entity_poly.entity_id
_entity_poly.type
_entity_poly.pdbx_seq_one_letter_code
_entity_poly.pdbx_strand_id
1 'polypeptide(L)'
;MSLLLDHIVIRVHDLAQTIEDFTALGFTVQQGGAHADGVTHNALIGFADGSYIELIAFLQAAPQRRWWDVGQRHGDGFVDYALLPSSVGAVIDAAHGRGLRYDGPQAGGRIRPDGARLEWQTGRPQASDLPFLCGDITPRDLRVAEGAVREHANGVRGVSSLTVAVEDLKVSVQRYRALLGASEQETRAVALPGLGAVSATVSVGDASVVLLSPVRVDAASVTTEGAALRRQLATRGEGVLGVALRADGNAESRVLDRDRTHGAWFEIAAG
;
A
#
# COMPACT_ATOMS: atom_id res chain seq x y z
N MET A 1 18.67 -0.09 -9.67
CA MET A 1 18.03 -1.18 -8.88
C MET A 1 16.53 -1.07 -9.11
N SER A 2 15.88 -2.13 -9.55
CA SER A 2 14.43 -2.13 -9.77
C SER A 2 13.73 -2.34 -8.43
N LEU A 3 12.87 -1.40 -8.02
CA LEU A 3 11.93 -1.56 -6.92
C LEU A 3 10.58 -2.01 -7.48
N LEU A 4 9.98 -3.02 -6.86
CA LEU A 4 8.67 -3.53 -7.21
C LEU A 4 7.66 -3.16 -6.12
N LEU A 5 6.39 -3.11 -6.44
CA LEU A 5 5.36 -3.07 -5.41
C LEU A 5 5.38 -4.40 -4.65
N ASP A 6 5.54 -4.35 -3.34
CA ASP A 6 5.50 -5.54 -2.49
C ASP A 6 4.09 -5.79 -1.98
N HIS A 7 3.56 -4.85 -1.19
CA HIS A 7 2.23 -4.99 -0.64
C HIS A 7 1.61 -3.67 -0.19
N ILE A 8 0.30 -3.74 0.01
CA ILE A 8 -0.52 -2.66 0.54
C ILE A 8 -1.07 -3.11 1.89
N VAL A 9 -0.99 -2.26 2.90
CA VAL A 9 -1.39 -2.60 4.27
C VAL A 9 -2.73 -1.97 4.61
N ILE A 10 -3.69 -2.82 4.98
CA ILE A 10 -4.97 -2.42 5.54
C ILE A 10 -5.00 -2.80 7.02
N ARG A 11 -5.05 -1.80 7.89
CA ARG A 11 -5.26 -2.02 9.31
C ARG A 11 -6.75 -2.25 9.55
N VAL A 12 -7.07 -3.33 10.26
CA VAL A 12 -8.45 -3.70 10.62
C VAL A 12 -8.59 -3.97 12.11
N HIS A 13 -9.82 -3.80 12.62
CA HIS A 13 -10.11 -4.06 14.02
C HIS A 13 -10.36 -5.55 14.26
N ASP A 14 -11.17 -6.17 13.42
CA ASP A 14 -11.51 -7.59 13.48
C ASP A 14 -11.00 -8.32 12.24
N LEU A 15 -9.91 -9.08 12.41
CA LEU A 15 -9.29 -9.80 11.32
C LEU A 15 -10.16 -10.96 10.82
N ALA A 16 -10.91 -11.63 11.72
CA ALA A 16 -11.74 -12.76 11.34
C ALA A 16 -12.91 -12.31 10.45
N GLN A 17 -13.62 -11.26 10.85
CA GLN A 17 -14.68 -10.67 10.04
C GLN A 17 -14.13 -10.14 8.70
N THR A 18 -12.96 -9.52 8.72
CA THR A 18 -12.33 -9.00 7.50
C THR A 18 -11.99 -10.13 6.50
N ILE A 19 -11.51 -11.27 6.99
CA ILE A 19 -11.28 -12.45 6.14
C ILE A 19 -12.58 -12.91 5.47
N GLU A 20 -13.69 -12.99 6.22
CA GLU A 20 -14.99 -13.36 5.69
C GLU A 20 -15.47 -12.36 4.61
N ASP A 21 -15.36 -11.07 4.88
CA ASP A 21 -15.80 -10.01 3.97
C ASP A 21 -14.99 -10.00 2.67
N PHE A 22 -13.66 -10.10 2.73
CA PHE A 22 -12.83 -10.19 1.51
C PHE A 22 -13.05 -11.51 0.75
N THR A 23 -13.31 -12.61 1.46
CA THR A 23 -13.68 -13.88 0.82
C THR A 23 -15.01 -13.74 0.09
N ALA A 24 -16.01 -13.08 0.67
CA ALA A 24 -17.30 -12.81 0.03
C ALA A 24 -17.18 -11.85 -1.18
N LEU A 25 -16.14 -11.00 -1.24
CA LEU A 25 -15.79 -10.18 -2.41
C LEU A 25 -15.08 -10.99 -3.52
N GLY A 26 -14.87 -12.30 -3.31
CA GLY A 26 -14.26 -13.23 -4.27
C GLY A 26 -12.73 -13.30 -4.21
N PHE A 27 -12.12 -12.82 -3.15
CA PHE A 27 -10.68 -12.99 -2.93
C PHE A 27 -10.37 -14.31 -2.20
N THR A 28 -9.27 -14.94 -2.55
CA THR A 28 -8.67 -16.04 -1.78
C THR A 28 -7.80 -15.44 -0.68
N VAL A 29 -8.21 -15.60 0.57
CA VAL A 29 -7.53 -15.01 1.74
C VAL A 29 -6.80 -16.10 2.51
N GLN A 30 -5.53 -15.89 2.81
CA GLN A 30 -4.69 -16.80 3.57
C GLN A 30 -4.38 -16.25 4.95
N GLN A 31 -4.47 -17.08 5.98
CA GLN A 31 -3.98 -16.70 7.31
C GLN A 31 -2.45 -16.61 7.28
N GLY A 32 -1.93 -15.47 7.74
CA GLY A 32 -0.49 -15.21 7.80
C GLY A 32 0.14 -15.68 9.11
N GLY A 33 -0.41 -15.27 10.23
CA GLY A 33 0.06 -15.58 11.58
C GLY A 33 0.47 -14.35 12.39
N ALA A 34 0.95 -14.60 13.60
CA ALA A 34 1.44 -13.55 14.49
C ALA A 34 2.86 -13.11 14.10
N HIS A 35 3.12 -11.80 14.15
CA HIS A 35 4.46 -11.27 14.02
C HIS A 35 5.34 -11.65 15.22
N ALA A 36 6.66 -11.69 15.00
CA ALA A 36 7.61 -12.15 15.99
C ALA A 36 7.61 -11.35 17.31
N ASP A 37 7.16 -10.09 17.24
CA ASP A 37 7.02 -9.22 18.42
C ASP A 37 5.72 -9.46 19.22
N GLY A 38 4.82 -10.33 18.72
CA GLY A 38 3.56 -10.65 19.37
C GLY A 38 2.53 -9.52 19.44
N VAL A 39 2.76 -8.41 18.72
CA VAL A 39 1.90 -7.23 18.78
C VAL A 39 0.79 -7.27 17.75
N THR A 40 1.06 -7.83 16.56
CA THR A 40 0.12 -7.89 15.45
C THR A 40 0.06 -9.29 14.84
N HIS A 41 -1.06 -9.57 14.17
CA HIS A 41 -1.23 -10.73 13.30
C HIS A 41 -1.86 -10.30 11.99
N ASN A 42 -1.76 -11.14 10.96
CA ASN A 42 -2.21 -10.78 9.64
C ASN A 42 -2.88 -11.92 8.86
N ALA A 43 -3.56 -11.53 7.78
CA ALA A 43 -3.96 -12.38 6.68
C ALA A 43 -3.51 -11.74 5.35
N LEU A 44 -3.30 -12.54 4.33
CA LEU A 44 -2.71 -12.12 3.06
C LEU A 44 -3.63 -12.45 1.89
N ILE A 45 -3.71 -11.56 0.91
CA ILE A 45 -4.34 -11.77 -0.39
C ILE A 45 -3.24 -11.62 -1.43
N GLY A 46 -2.63 -12.73 -1.85
CA GLY A 46 -1.51 -12.72 -2.80
C GLY A 46 -2.00 -12.71 -4.25
N PHE A 47 -1.33 -11.96 -5.12
CA PHE A 47 -1.68 -11.83 -6.53
C PHE A 47 -0.67 -12.53 -7.45
N ALA A 48 -1.09 -12.79 -8.69
CA ALA A 48 -0.28 -13.46 -9.71
C ALA A 48 1.00 -12.68 -10.06
N ASP A 49 0.98 -11.34 -9.95
CA ASP A 49 2.14 -10.48 -10.17
C ASP A 49 3.15 -10.48 -8.99
N GLY A 50 2.86 -11.22 -7.92
CA GLY A 50 3.70 -11.34 -6.74
C GLY A 50 3.48 -10.23 -5.70
N SER A 51 2.67 -9.23 -5.98
CA SER A 51 2.20 -8.27 -4.97
C SER A 51 1.11 -8.89 -4.08
N TYR A 52 0.80 -8.25 -2.95
CA TYR A 52 -0.28 -8.73 -2.09
C TYR A 52 -0.93 -7.60 -1.26
N ILE A 53 -2.11 -7.86 -0.72
CA ILE A 53 -2.72 -7.05 0.34
C ILE A 53 -2.44 -7.73 1.68
N GLU A 54 -1.95 -6.98 2.64
CA GLU A 54 -1.84 -7.38 4.04
C GLU A 54 -3.02 -6.83 4.83
N LEU A 55 -3.86 -7.71 5.36
CA LEU A 55 -4.88 -7.39 6.36
C LEU A 55 -4.25 -7.57 7.73
N ILE A 56 -4.04 -6.48 8.48
CA ILE A 56 -3.31 -6.52 9.75
C ILE A 56 -4.19 -6.06 10.92
N ALA A 57 -4.19 -6.83 12.00
CA ALA A 57 -4.85 -6.46 13.24
C ALA A 57 -3.88 -6.51 14.43
N PHE A 58 -4.20 -5.73 15.45
CA PHE A 58 -3.43 -5.68 16.69
C PHE A 58 -3.96 -6.68 17.72
N LEU A 59 -3.08 -7.50 18.27
CA LEU A 59 -3.38 -8.45 19.35
C LEU A 59 -3.42 -7.76 20.72
N GLN A 60 -2.78 -6.60 20.83
CA GLN A 60 -2.71 -5.81 22.06
C GLN A 60 -2.53 -4.31 21.75
N ALA A 61 -2.78 -3.46 22.73
CA ALA A 61 -2.57 -2.02 22.60
C ALA A 61 -1.10 -1.68 22.28
N ALA A 62 -0.88 -0.79 21.33
CA ALA A 62 0.45 -0.39 20.87
C ALA A 62 0.52 1.12 20.58
N PRO A 63 0.34 1.99 21.60
CA PRO A 63 0.18 3.43 21.41
C PRO A 63 1.41 4.14 20.81
N GLN A 64 2.58 3.48 20.77
CA GLN A 64 3.78 4.02 20.09
C GLN A 64 3.85 3.65 18.61
N ARG A 65 2.89 2.86 18.11
CA ARG A 65 2.85 2.42 16.71
C ARG A 65 1.94 3.35 15.90
N ARG A 66 2.46 3.96 14.82
CA ARG A 66 1.68 4.83 13.92
C ARG A 66 0.39 4.17 13.43
N TRP A 67 0.43 2.92 13.01
CA TRP A 67 -0.75 2.21 12.51
C TRP A 67 -1.82 1.96 13.59
N TRP A 68 -1.40 1.79 14.86
CA TRP A 68 -2.33 1.75 15.99
C TRP A 68 -3.05 3.08 16.15
N ASP A 69 -2.30 4.18 16.22
CA ASP A 69 -2.87 5.51 16.43
C ASP A 69 -3.82 5.93 15.32
N VAL A 70 -3.47 5.66 14.04
CA VAL A 70 -4.34 5.93 12.89
C VAL A 70 -5.63 5.15 13.00
N GLY A 71 -5.55 3.86 13.32
CA GLY A 71 -6.73 3.01 13.49
C GLY A 71 -7.63 3.42 14.65
N GLN A 72 -7.05 3.86 15.79
CA GLN A 72 -7.84 4.34 16.93
C GLN A 72 -8.59 5.64 16.62
N ARG A 73 -7.97 6.54 15.87
CA ARG A 73 -8.56 7.84 15.54
C ARG A 73 -9.51 7.83 14.35
N HIS A 74 -9.25 6.97 13.36
CA HIS A 74 -9.92 7.04 12.05
C HIS A 74 -10.55 5.71 11.61
N GLY A 75 -10.51 4.67 12.47
CA GLY A 75 -11.03 3.34 12.14
C GLY A 75 -10.16 2.58 11.13
N ASP A 76 -10.76 1.55 10.54
CA ASP A 76 -10.12 0.67 9.58
C ASP A 76 -9.77 1.38 8.26
N GLY A 77 -8.92 0.76 7.46
CA GLY A 77 -8.53 1.25 6.13
C GLY A 77 -7.03 1.17 5.87
N PHE A 78 -6.62 1.74 4.76
CA PHE A 78 -5.21 1.83 4.39
C PHE A 78 -4.39 2.57 5.45
N VAL A 79 -3.20 2.03 5.76
CA VAL A 79 -2.26 2.66 6.68
C VAL A 79 -0.86 2.82 6.10
N ASP A 80 -0.49 1.98 5.12
CA ASP A 80 0.83 2.03 4.50
C ASP A 80 0.89 1.19 3.21
N TYR A 81 2.03 1.20 2.53
CA TYR A 81 2.39 0.25 1.49
C TYR A 81 3.90 0.09 1.41
N ALA A 82 4.36 -1.02 0.86
CA ALA A 82 5.76 -1.40 0.81
C ALA A 82 6.27 -1.56 -0.62
N LEU A 83 7.53 -1.25 -0.81
CA LEU A 83 8.29 -1.65 -2.00
C LEU A 83 9.24 -2.80 -1.68
N LEU A 84 9.39 -3.72 -2.63
CA LEU A 84 10.30 -4.85 -2.58
C LEU A 84 11.63 -4.48 -3.21
N PRO A 85 12.70 -4.27 -2.43
CA PRO A 85 14.05 -4.14 -2.93
C PRO A 85 14.75 -5.50 -3.03
N SER A 86 15.74 -5.61 -3.88
CA SER A 86 16.69 -6.73 -3.84
C SER A 86 17.61 -6.69 -2.61
N SER A 87 17.81 -5.50 -2.02
CA SER A 87 18.55 -5.27 -0.77
C SER A 87 18.05 -3.99 -0.13
N VAL A 88 17.52 -4.09 1.08
CA VAL A 88 17.03 -2.93 1.85
C VAL A 88 18.17 -1.95 2.15
N GLY A 89 19.30 -2.45 2.63
CA GLY A 89 20.47 -1.62 2.94
C GLY A 89 20.98 -0.84 1.72
N ALA A 90 21.12 -1.50 0.57
CA ALA A 90 21.60 -0.85 -0.64
C ALA A 90 20.65 0.25 -1.16
N VAL A 91 19.32 0.07 -0.99
CA VAL A 91 18.36 1.13 -1.35
C VAL A 91 18.42 2.28 -0.37
N ILE A 92 18.54 2.01 0.93
CA ILE A 92 18.74 3.05 1.96
C ILE A 92 19.99 3.88 1.66
N ASP A 93 21.13 3.24 1.40
CA ASP A 93 22.39 3.93 1.10
C ASP A 93 22.25 4.82 -0.14
N ALA A 94 21.63 4.27 -1.20
CA ALA A 94 21.40 5.02 -2.43
C ALA A 94 20.44 6.21 -2.23
N ALA A 95 19.38 6.06 -1.42
CA ALA A 95 18.47 7.14 -1.05
C ALA A 95 19.18 8.22 -0.23
N HIS A 96 19.99 7.83 0.75
CA HIS A 96 20.82 8.75 1.54
C HIS A 96 21.78 9.55 0.66
N GLY A 97 22.44 8.91 -0.31
CA GLY A 97 23.29 9.58 -1.29
C GLY A 97 22.55 10.62 -2.14
N ARG A 98 21.22 10.52 -2.25
CA ARG A 98 20.34 11.49 -2.93
C ARG A 98 19.61 12.43 -1.98
N GLY A 99 20.01 12.44 -0.69
CA GLY A 99 19.45 13.33 0.33
C GLY A 99 18.12 12.89 0.95
N LEU A 100 17.65 11.68 0.66
CA LEU A 100 16.42 11.12 1.23
C LEU A 100 16.75 10.18 2.39
N ARG A 101 16.10 10.38 3.55
CA ARG A 101 16.37 9.60 4.75
C ARG A 101 15.37 8.45 4.92
N TYR A 102 15.94 7.27 5.16
CA TYR A 102 15.27 6.07 5.62
C TYR A 102 15.98 5.50 6.83
N ASP A 103 15.22 5.03 7.80
CA ASP A 103 15.73 4.33 8.97
C ASP A 103 15.74 2.82 8.70
N GLY A 104 16.79 2.14 9.16
CA GLY A 104 16.95 0.70 8.95
C GLY A 104 18.34 0.34 8.41
N PRO A 105 18.54 -0.89 7.88
CA PRO A 105 17.57 -1.99 7.84
C PRO A 105 17.24 -2.53 9.24
N GLN A 106 15.95 -2.81 9.48
CA GLN A 106 15.46 -3.41 10.72
C GLN A 106 15.00 -4.85 10.43
N ALA A 107 15.37 -5.79 11.29
CA ALA A 107 14.91 -7.17 11.19
C ALA A 107 13.42 -7.28 11.52
N GLY A 108 12.71 -8.07 10.72
CA GLY A 108 11.34 -8.49 10.94
C GLY A 108 11.19 -9.99 10.72
N GLY A 109 10.10 -10.56 11.17
CA GLY A 109 9.83 -11.98 10.98
C GLY A 109 8.47 -12.38 11.53
N ARG A 110 8.04 -13.59 11.17
CA ARG A 110 6.88 -14.26 11.77
C ARG A 110 7.04 -15.77 11.73
N ILE A 111 6.19 -16.45 12.47
CA ILE A 111 6.05 -17.90 12.42
C ILE A 111 4.71 -18.18 11.75
N ARG A 112 4.74 -19.00 10.70
CA ARG A 112 3.55 -19.48 10.00
C ARG A 112 2.77 -20.48 10.86
N PRO A 113 1.48 -20.73 10.55
CA PRO A 113 0.70 -21.75 11.23
C PRO A 113 1.30 -23.17 11.14
N ASP A 114 2.07 -23.47 10.09
CA ASP A 114 2.80 -24.73 9.90
C ASP A 114 4.13 -24.81 10.66
N GLY A 115 4.49 -23.77 11.43
CA GLY A 115 5.72 -23.67 12.21
C GLY A 115 6.94 -23.13 11.44
N ALA A 116 6.85 -22.90 10.14
CA ALA A 116 7.95 -22.35 9.36
C ALA A 116 8.23 -20.90 9.79
N ARG A 117 9.51 -20.62 10.09
CA ARG A 117 9.99 -19.27 10.41
C ARG A 117 10.41 -18.55 9.14
N LEU A 118 9.94 -17.35 8.99
CA LEU A 118 10.37 -16.48 7.92
C LEU A 118 10.88 -15.13 8.44
N GLU A 119 11.82 -14.56 7.71
CA GLU A 119 12.55 -13.35 8.08
C GLU A 119 12.65 -12.40 6.89
N TRP A 120 12.58 -11.12 7.20
CA TRP A 120 12.76 -10.02 6.24
C TRP A 120 13.47 -8.85 6.89
N GLN A 121 13.82 -7.86 6.11
CA GLN A 121 14.27 -6.56 6.58
C GLN A 121 13.31 -5.47 6.15
N THR A 122 13.16 -4.44 6.98
CA THR A 122 12.39 -3.24 6.62
C THR A 122 13.26 -2.01 6.67
N GLY A 123 12.95 -1.04 5.79
CA GLY A 123 13.46 0.33 5.85
C GLY A 123 12.27 1.28 5.97
N ARG A 124 12.32 2.23 6.89
CA ARG A 124 11.20 3.14 7.14
C ARG A 124 11.53 4.56 6.76
N PRO A 125 10.68 5.23 5.95
CA PRO A 125 10.85 6.64 5.62
C PRO A 125 10.49 7.52 6.81
N GLN A 126 11.08 8.71 6.86
CA GLN A 126 10.67 9.74 7.81
C GLN A 126 9.45 10.54 7.33
N ALA A 127 9.16 10.51 6.03
CA ALA A 127 8.02 11.19 5.41
C ALA A 127 6.86 10.23 5.19
N SER A 128 5.63 10.68 5.47
CA SER A 128 4.42 9.86 5.48
C SER A 128 3.88 9.52 4.08
N ASP A 129 4.27 10.28 3.07
CA ASP A 129 3.91 10.07 1.67
C ASP A 129 4.69 8.93 0.99
N LEU A 130 5.82 8.51 1.59
CA LEU A 130 6.69 7.49 1.05
C LEU A 130 6.36 6.08 1.55
N PRO A 131 6.56 5.04 0.71
CA PRO A 131 6.44 3.64 1.12
C PRO A 131 7.56 3.22 2.07
N PHE A 132 7.30 2.23 2.90
CA PHE A 132 8.41 1.54 3.53
C PHE A 132 9.03 0.49 2.58
N LEU A 133 10.24 0.05 2.89
CA LEU A 133 10.91 -1.03 2.18
C LEU A 133 10.70 -2.34 2.94
N CYS A 134 10.43 -3.42 2.21
CA CYS A 134 10.32 -4.77 2.77
C CYS A 134 11.05 -5.76 1.86
N GLY A 135 12.22 -6.22 2.27
CA GLY A 135 13.08 -7.12 1.52
C GLY A 135 13.21 -8.47 2.20
N ASP A 136 13.01 -9.56 1.45
CA ASP A 136 13.07 -10.92 1.96
C ASP A 136 14.51 -11.33 2.33
N ILE A 137 14.66 -12.02 3.47
CA ILE A 137 15.87 -12.73 3.89
C ILE A 137 15.70 -14.23 3.65
N THR A 138 14.59 -14.79 4.10
CA THR A 138 14.18 -16.15 3.74
C THR A 138 13.52 -16.17 2.35
N PRO A 139 13.41 -17.32 1.67
CA PRO A 139 12.73 -17.42 0.38
C PRO A 139 11.33 -16.80 0.40
N ARG A 140 11.01 -16.02 -0.64
CA ARG A 140 9.78 -15.23 -0.72
C ARG A 140 8.50 -16.06 -0.65
N ASP A 141 8.49 -17.25 -1.21
CA ASP A 141 7.37 -18.19 -1.19
C ASP A 141 6.96 -18.62 0.23
N LEU A 142 7.87 -18.54 1.19
CA LEU A 142 7.54 -18.70 2.61
C LEU A 142 6.67 -17.55 3.13
N ARG A 143 6.89 -16.32 2.65
CA ARG A 143 6.13 -15.13 3.07
C ARG A 143 4.85 -14.94 2.27
N VAL A 144 4.91 -15.15 0.96
CA VAL A 144 3.80 -15.00 0.01
C VAL A 144 3.69 -16.28 -0.81
N ALA A 145 2.85 -17.22 -0.36
CA ALA A 145 2.69 -18.50 -1.01
C ALA A 145 2.28 -18.35 -2.49
N GLU A 146 2.66 -19.32 -3.30
CA GLU A 146 2.42 -19.36 -4.75
C GLU A 146 1.35 -20.38 -5.14
N GLY A 147 0.98 -20.40 -6.43
CA GLY A 147 0.03 -21.36 -7.00
C GLY A 147 -1.42 -20.91 -6.83
N ALA A 148 -2.33 -21.87 -6.66
CA ALA A 148 -3.78 -21.66 -6.65
C ALA A 148 -4.28 -20.65 -5.60
N VAL A 149 -3.51 -20.38 -4.55
CA VAL A 149 -3.82 -19.39 -3.54
C VAL A 149 -3.77 -17.93 -4.04
N ARG A 150 -3.19 -17.72 -5.23
CA ARG A 150 -3.16 -16.42 -5.94
C ARG A 150 -4.26 -16.32 -6.99
N GLU A 151 -5.15 -17.32 -7.07
CA GLU A 151 -6.31 -17.31 -7.95
C GLU A 151 -7.53 -16.83 -7.17
N HIS A 152 -8.27 -15.88 -7.76
CA HIS A 152 -9.39 -15.21 -7.13
C HIS A 152 -10.65 -15.38 -7.97
N ALA A 153 -11.77 -15.72 -7.33
CA ALA A 153 -13.06 -15.89 -8.01
C ALA A 153 -13.55 -14.59 -8.69
N ASN A 154 -13.09 -13.43 -8.22
CA ASN A 154 -13.37 -12.12 -8.81
C ASN A 154 -12.48 -11.76 -10.02
N GLY A 155 -11.56 -12.65 -10.42
CA GLY A 155 -10.68 -12.49 -11.57
C GLY A 155 -9.49 -11.55 -11.37
N VAL A 156 -9.27 -11.02 -10.17
CA VAL A 156 -8.13 -10.12 -9.88
C VAL A 156 -6.81 -10.87 -9.98
N ARG A 157 -5.82 -10.26 -10.66
CA ARG A 157 -4.49 -10.83 -10.92
C ARG A 157 -3.33 -10.02 -10.34
N GLY A 158 -3.59 -8.75 -9.98
CA GLY A 158 -2.52 -7.88 -9.48
C GLY A 158 -2.98 -6.48 -9.17
N VAL A 159 -2.01 -5.64 -8.82
CA VAL A 159 -2.21 -4.20 -8.61
C VAL A 159 -1.76 -3.45 -9.86
N SER A 160 -2.65 -2.65 -10.47
CA SER A 160 -2.27 -1.77 -11.58
C SER A 160 -1.73 -0.43 -11.09
N SER A 161 -2.39 0.17 -10.10
CA SER A 161 -1.91 1.42 -9.49
C SER A 161 -2.43 1.61 -8.07
N LEU A 162 -1.72 2.44 -7.33
CA LEU A 162 -2.21 3.00 -6.07
C LEU A 162 -2.14 4.53 -6.12
N THR A 163 -3.17 5.19 -5.60
CA THR A 163 -3.23 6.64 -5.46
C THR A 163 -2.81 7.01 -4.05
N VAL A 164 -1.82 7.90 -3.95
CA VAL A 164 -1.32 8.43 -2.68
C VAL A 164 -1.70 9.90 -2.59
N ALA A 165 -2.48 10.24 -1.57
CA ALA A 165 -2.79 11.62 -1.23
C ALA A 165 -1.56 12.31 -0.65
N VAL A 166 -1.17 13.46 -1.19
CA VAL A 166 -0.01 14.24 -0.76
C VAL A 166 -0.38 15.71 -0.59
N GLU A 167 0.24 16.39 0.38
CA GLU A 167 -0.01 17.81 0.64
C GLU A 167 0.66 18.70 -0.41
N ASP A 168 1.90 18.36 -0.80
CA ASP A 168 2.69 19.11 -1.78
C ASP A 168 3.25 18.15 -2.85
N LEU A 169 2.65 18.19 -4.05
CA LEU A 169 3.04 17.33 -5.16
C LEU A 169 4.52 17.47 -5.53
N LYS A 170 5.06 18.70 -5.52
CA LYS A 170 6.44 18.96 -5.91
C LYS A 170 7.43 18.32 -4.94
N VAL A 171 7.16 18.44 -3.65
CA VAL A 171 7.98 17.84 -2.58
C VAL A 171 7.91 16.32 -2.67
N SER A 172 6.72 15.75 -2.79
CA SER A 172 6.56 14.31 -2.91
C SER A 172 7.23 13.74 -4.16
N VAL A 173 7.06 14.36 -5.32
CA VAL A 173 7.76 13.97 -6.55
C VAL A 173 9.27 13.96 -6.37
N GLN A 174 9.85 14.97 -5.71
CA GLN A 174 11.28 15.01 -5.43
C GLN A 174 11.73 13.84 -4.53
N ARG A 175 10.94 13.51 -3.51
CA ARG A 175 11.20 12.36 -2.61
C ARG A 175 11.16 11.03 -3.37
N TYR A 176 10.12 10.81 -4.20
CA TYR A 176 10.01 9.59 -5.01
C TYR A 176 11.14 9.47 -6.03
N ARG A 177 11.54 10.57 -6.66
CA ARG A 177 12.71 10.58 -7.55
C ARG A 177 13.98 10.23 -6.80
N ALA A 178 14.16 10.77 -5.60
CA ALA A 178 15.30 10.43 -4.76
C ALA A 178 15.29 8.96 -4.31
N LEU A 179 14.11 8.37 -4.04
CA LEU A 179 13.97 6.96 -3.71
C LEU A 179 14.29 6.05 -4.91
N LEU A 180 13.69 6.33 -6.06
CA LEU A 180 13.72 5.46 -7.23
C LEU A 180 14.92 5.72 -8.16
N GLY A 181 15.57 6.88 -8.03
CA GLY A 181 16.57 7.34 -8.98
C GLY A 181 15.98 7.79 -10.33
N ALA A 182 14.70 8.18 -10.35
CA ALA A 182 13.97 8.55 -11.55
C ALA A 182 14.31 9.97 -12.03
N SER A 183 14.18 10.21 -13.35
CA SER A 183 14.41 11.51 -13.98
C SER A 183 13.20 12.45 -13.90
N GLU A 184 13.38 13.71 -14.27
CA GLU A 184 12.28 14.71 -14.31
C GLU A 184 11.21 14.38 -15.34
N GLN A 185 11.59 13.83 -16.50
CA GLN A 185 10.65 13.49 -17.56
C GLN A 185 9.70 12.35 -17.17
N GLU A 186 10.15 11.45 -16.28
CA GLU A 186 9.37 10.29 -15.83
C GLU A 186 8.32 10.63 -14.78
N THR A 187 8.30 11.87 -14.25
CA THR A 187 7.41 12.29 -13.15
C THR A 187 6.72 13.63 -13.44
N ARG A 188 6.21 13.79 -14.67
CA ARG A 188 5.56 15.04 -15.09
C ARG A 188 4.23 15.25 -14.35
N ALA A 189 4.03 16.46 -13.84
CA ALA A 189 2.76 16.86 -13.25
C ALA A 189 1.67 17.07 -14.30
N VAL A 190 0.45 16.60 -14.00
CA VAL A 190 -0.74 16.74 -14.83
C VAL A 190 -1.85 17.37 -13.99
N ALA A 191 -2.46 18.44 -14.52
CA ALA A 191 -3.62 19.08 -13.89
C ALA A 191 -4.87 18.21 -14.09
N LEU A 192 -5.67 18.08 -13.04
CA LEU A 192 -6.97 17.38 -13.02
C LEU A 192 -8.06 18.36 -12.57
N PRO A 193 -8.49 19.29 -13.47
CA PRO A 193 -9.41 20.37 -13.08
C PRO A 193 -10.73 19.85 -12.51
N GLY A 194 -11.26 18.73 -13.06
CA GLY A 194 -12.49 18.10 -12.58
C GLY A 194 -12.41 17.59 -11.14
N LEU A 195 -11.20 17.30 -10.63
CA LEU A 195 -10.97 16.92 -9.24
C LEU A 195 -10.50 18.08 -8.37
N GLY A 196 -10.21 19.24 -8.94
CA GLY A 196 -9.52 20.31 -8.23
C GLY A 196 -8.17 19.85 -7.66
N ALA A 197 -7.41 19.10 -8.45
CA ALA A 197 -6.17 18.46 -8.05
C ALA A 197 -5.10 18.52 -9.15
N VAL A 198 -3.86 18.22 -8.76
CA VAL A 198 -2.75 17.92 -9.66
C VAL A 198 -2.20 16.52 -9.30
N SER A 199 -1.73 15.81 -10.30
CA SER A 199 -1.16 14.48 -10.12
C SER A 199 0.20 14.34 -10.79
N ALA A 200 0.97 13.38 -10.33
CA ALA A 200 2.14 12.85 -11.03
C ALA A 200 2.16 11.33 -10.86
N THR A 201 2.57 10.62 -11.90
CA THR A 201 2.65 9.16 -11.88
C THR A 201 4.11 8.73 -11.81
N VAL A 202 4.39 7.74 -10.98
CA VAL A 202 5.71 7.16 -10.81
C VAL A 202 5.60 5.65 -11.03
N SER A 203 6.41 5.08 -11.90
CA SER A 203 6.41 3.64 -12.18
C SER A 203 7.18 2.86 -11.09
N VAL A 204 6.60 1.74 -10.67
CA VAL A 204 7.18 0.83 -9.68
C VAL A 204 6.99 -0.61 -10.17
N GLY A 205 7.96 -1.13 -10.92
CA GLY A 205 7.79 -2.36 -11.68
C GLY A 205 6.65 -2.23 -12.68
N ASP A 206 5.72 -3.19 -12.65
CA ASP A 206 4.52 -3.22 -13.52
C ASP A 206 3.34 -2.41 -12.93
N ALA A 207 3.49 -1.87 -11.73
CA ALA A 207 2.51 -1.02 -11.07
C ALA A 207 2.89 0.47 -11.16
N SER A 208 1.95 1.33 -10.85
CA SER A 208 2.16 2.77 -10.78
C SER A 208 1.73 3.34 -9.43
N VAL A 209 2.46 4.34 -8.94
CA VAL A 209 2.04 5.21 -7.83
C VAL A 209 1.59 6.53 -8.41
N VAL A 210 0.32 6.88 -8.19
CA VAL A 210 -0.27 8.15 -8.60
C VAL A 210 -0.27 9.08 -7.38
N LEU A 211 0.63 10.04 -7.36
CA LEU A 211 0.65 11.10 -6.36
C LEU A 211 -0.43 12.11 -6.68
N LEU A 212 -1.32 12.39 -5.75
CA LEU A 212 -2.46 13.27 -5.94
C LEU A 212 -2.49 14.36 -4.87
N SER A 213 -2.39 15.63 -5.30
CA SER A 213 -2.40 16.79 -4.40
C SER A 213 -3.56 17.72 -4.74
N PRO A 214 -4.32 18.25 -3.75
CA PRO A 214 -5.36 19.23 -4.02
C PRO A 214 -4.76 20.56 -4.44
N VAL A 215 -5.40 21.23 -5.41
CA VAL A 215 -5.11 22.64 -5.71
C VAL A 215 -6.06 23.55 -4.96
N ARG A 216 -5.66 24.80 -4.75
CA ARG A 216 -6.57 25.81 -4.23
C ARG A 216 -7.63 26.13 -5.28
N VAL A 217 -8.88 25.82 -4.96
CA VAL A 217 -10.07 26.14 -5.76
C VAL A 217 -11.13 26.73 -4.84
N ASP A 218 -12.06 27.50 -5.38
CA ASP A 218 -13.21 27.96 -4.62
C ASP A 218 -14.03 26.78 -4.12
N ALA A 219 -14.54 26.87 -2.91
CA ALA A 219 -15.27 25.78 -2.25
C ALA A 219 -16.47 25.27 -3.09
N ALA A 220 -17.12 26.15 -3.86
CA ALA A 220 -18.21 25.81 -4.78
C ALA A 220 -17.78 24.96 -5.99
N SER A 221 -16.48 24.87 -6.27
CA SER A 221 -15.93 24.14 -7.42
C SER A 221 -15.33 22.78 -7.03
N VAL A 222 -15.47 22.35 -5.76
CA VAL A 222 -14.91 21.08 -5.28
C VAL A 222 -15.87 19.95 -5.61
N THR A 223 -15.41 18.97 -6.40
CA THR A 223 -16.16 17.73 -6.67
C THR A 223 -16.18 16.82 -5.44
N THR A 224 -17.04 15.79 -5.45
CA THR A 224 -17.10 14.76 -4.38
C THR A 224 -15.74 14.10 -4.16
N GLU A 225 -15.03 13.77 -5.23
CA GLU A 225 -13.71 13.13 -5.19
C GLU A 225 -12.64 14.09 -4.66
N GLY A 226 -12.68 15.36 -5.10
CA GLY A 226 -11.82 16.41 -4.57
C GLY A 226 -12.06 16.67 -3.07
N ALA A 227 -13.30 16.55 -2.63
CA ALA A 227 -13.65 16.60 -1.20
C ALA A 227 -13.12 15.38 -0.43
N ALA A 228 -13.15 14.18 -1.03
CA ALA A 228 -12.59 12.96 -0.44
C ALA A 228 -11.07 13.08 -0.25
N LEU A 229 -10.34 13.59 -1.26
CA LEU A 229 -8.90 13.87 -1.17
C LEU A 229 -8.58 14.82 -0.01
N ARG A 230 -9.30 15.94 0.10
CA ARG A 230 -9.08 16.92 1.19
C ARG A 230 -9.42 16.34 2.56
N ARG A 231 -10.47 15.53 2.64
CA ARG A 231 -10.85 14.84 3.87
C ARG A 231 -9.77 13.85 4.30
N GLN A 232 -9.22 13.06 3.36
CA GLN A 232 -8.10 12.16 3.63
C GLN A 232 -6.94 12.91 4.28
N LEU A 233 -6.48 14.00 3.65
CA LEU A 233 -5.36 14.79 4.14
C LEU A 233 -5.65 15.44 5.52
N ALA A 234 -6.87 15.94 5.73
CA ALA A 234 -7.26 16.59 6.98
C ALA A 234 -7.42 15.60 8.15
N THR A 235 -7.72 14.32 7.88
CA THR A 235 -8.00 13.32 8.94
C THR A 235 -6.87 12.33 9.10
N ARG A 236 -6.50 11.61 8.04
CA ARG A 236 -5.48 10.56 8.05
C ARG A 236 -4.08 11.05 7.67
N GLY A 237 -3.98 12.27 7.10
CA GLY A 237 -2.75 12.80 6.53
C GLY A 237 -2.42 12.20 5.16
N GLU A 238 -1.15 12.37 4.76
CA GLU A 238 -0.62 11.77 3.54
C GLU A 238 -0.61 10.24 3.60
N GLY A 239 -0.87 9.58 2.49
CA GLY A 239 -0.86 8.12 2.38
C GLY A 239 -1.84 7.58 1.34
N VAL A 240 -2.02 6.27 1.30
CA VAL A 240 -2.86 5.58 0.31
C VAL A 240 -4.31 6.03 0.41
N LEU A 241 -4.84 6.54 -0.70
CA LEU A 241 -6.24 6.97 -0.86
C LEU A 241 -7.09 5.90 -1.53
N GLY A 242 -6.51 5.17 -2.49
CA GLY A 242 -7.22 4.15 -3.24
C GLY A 242 -6.27 3.26 -4.05
N VAL A 243 -6.77 2.12 -4.50
CA VAL A 243 -6.03 1.11 -5.24
C VAL A 243 -6.86 0.64 -6.43
N ALA A 244 -6.24 0.65 -7.61
CA ALA A 244 -6.79 0.00 -8.80
C ALA A 244 -6.16 -1.40 -8.93
N LEU A 245 -7.03 -2.41 -8.95
CA LEU A 245 -6.67 -3.81 -9.13
C LEU A 245 -6.86 -4.19 -10.60
N ARG A 246 -5.90 -4.91 -11.16
CA ARG A 246 -5.96 -5.46 -12.50
C ARG A 246 -6.63 -6.83 -12.46
N ALA A 247 -7.61 -7.05 -13.31
CA ALA A 247 -8.29 -8.33 -13.46
C ALA A 247 -8.14 -8.88 -14.89
N ASP A 248 -8.50 -10.15 -15.08
CA ASP A 248 -8.56 -10.77 -16.41
C ASP A 248 -9.52 -9.98 -17.33
N GLY A 249 -9.22 -9.91 -18.64
CA GLY A 249 -9.90 -9.05 -19.61
C GLY A 249 -11.42 -9.23 -19.78
N ASN A 250 -12.01 -10.26 -19.15
CA ASN A 250 -13.46 -10.48 -19.12
C ASN A 250 -14.12 -9.95 -17.83
N ALA A 251 -13.36 -9.40 -16.90
CA ALA A 251 -13.92 -8.84 -15.66
C ALA A 251 -14.54 -7.47 -15.93
N GLU A 252 -15.72 -7.23 -15.37
CA GLU A 252 -16.33 -5.90 -15.40
C GLU A 252 -15.62 -4.95 -14.45
N SER A 253 -15.34 -3.73 -14.95
CA SER A 253 -14.80 -2.66 -14.10
C SER A 253 -15.83 -2.27 -13.04
N ARG A 254 -15.44 -2.30 -11.77
CA ARG A 254 -16.32 -1.95 -10.65
C ARG A 254 -15.55 -1.45 -9.44
N VAL A 255 -16.19 -0.60 -8.66
CA VAL A 255 -15.72 -0.22 -7.32
C VAL A 255 -16.24 -1.24 -6.31
N LEU A 256 -15.38 -1.69 -5.41
CA LEU A 256 -15.76 -2.60 -4.35
C LEU A 256 -16.52 -1.87 -3.24
N ASP A 257 -17.42 -2.58 -2.58
CA ASP A 257 -18.18 -2.07 -1.44
C ASP A 257 -17.23 -1.72 -0.29
N ARG A 258 -17.22 -0.43 0.10
CA ARG A 258 -16.32 0.10 1.12
C ARG A 258 -16.60 -0.43 2.53
N ASP A 259 -17.81 -0.84 2.83
CA ASP A 259 -18.14 -1.42 4.13
C ASP A 259 -17.47 -2.81 4.23
N ARG A 260 -17.47 -3.59 3.15
CA ARG A 260 -16.80 -4.89 3.07
C ARG A 260 -15.30 -4.81 2.92
N THR A 261 -14.77 -3.71 2.38
CA THR A 261 -13.33 -3.49 2.30
C THR A 261 -12.78 -2.72 3.51
N HIS A 262 -13.57 -2.61 4.57
CA HIS A 262 -13.18 -1.95 5.82
C HIS A 262 -12.64 -0.53 5.60
N GLY A 263 -13.39 0.27 4.81
CA GLY A 263 -13.05 1.66 4.51
C GLY A 263 -11.98 1.86 3.42
N ALA A 264 -11.30 0.82 2.97
CA ALA A 264 -10.33 0.88 1.88
C ALA A 264 -11.05 1.02 0.52
N TRP A 265 -10.62 1.97 -0.31
CA TRP A 265 -11.21 2.17 -1.63
C TRP A 265 -10.46 1.33 -2.68
N PHE A 266 -11.20 0.41 -3.30
CA PHE A 266 -10.69 -0.43 -4.38
C PHE A 266 -11.55 -0.30 -5.63
N GLU A 267 -10.88 -0.23 -6.76
CA GLU A 267 -11.48 -0.38 -8.09
C GLU A 267 -10.87 -1.61 -8.77
N ILE A 268 -11.70 -2.48 -9.32
CA ILE A 268 -11.26 -3.54 -10.23
C ILE A 268 -11.38 -2.96 -11.64
N ALA A 269 -10.26 -2.91 -12.36
CA ALA A 269 -10.21 -2.49 -13.76
C ALA A 269 -10.02 -3.72 -14.64
N ALA A 270 -10.80 -3.81 -15.74
CA ALA A 270 -10.54 -4.78 -16.80
C ALA A 270 -9.18 -4.51 -17.44
N GLY A 271 -8.38 -5.55 -17.64
CA GLY A 271 -7.06 -5.48 -18.25
C GLY A 271 -7.12 -5.30 -19.77
#